data_84b829d5ccfb4aea0c40f74f226cbb19
#
_entry.id   84b829d5ccfb4aea0c40f74f226cbb19
#
_cell.length_a   1.000
_cell.length_b   1.000
_cell.length_c   1.000
_cell.angle_alpha   90.00
_cell.angle_beta   90.00
_cell.angle_gamma   90.00
#
_symmetry.space_group_name_H-M   'P 1'
#
loop_
_entity.id
_entity.type
_entity.pdbx_description
1 polymer ?
#
loop_
_entity_poly.entity_id
_entity_poly.type
_entity_poly.pdbx_seq_one_letter_code
_entity_poly.pdbx_strand_id
1 'polypeptide(L)'
;IYGLTVNYGALKDQKVAGASVEAEPNRSASIKFNERQMRIQAAGLEPYFDDRISKMAMVIRLNQMAAGYTGMSEAAAKAFQEYINNDVCPLIPSRGSEGANDLSMATHIGLALMGEWDVSYQGKRVPAAQVRKELKLQPYHPFGMDGISILSNSNVAEAQSIAAVKKAEHYLALSPV
;
A
#
# COMPACT_ATOMS: atom_id res chain seq x y z
N ILE A 1 7.96 16.95 -11.19
CA ILE A 1 7.57 16.49 -9.83
C ILE A 1 7.94 15.02 -9.72
N TYR A 2 8.74 14.70 -8.70
CA TYR A 2 9.21 13.35 -8.38
C TYR A 2 8.03 12.37 -8.18
N GLY A 3 8.07 11.24 -8.88
CA GLY A 3 7.01 10.24 -8.83
C GLY A 3 5.71 10.59 -9.58
N LEU A 4 5.63 11.76 -10.18
CA LEU A 4 4.49 12.21 -10.95
C LEU A 4 4.86 12.45 -12.43
N THR A 5 5.75 13.41 -12.68
CA THR A 5 6.18 13.78 -14.03
C THR A 5 7.56 13.23 -14.39
N VAL A 6 8.30 12.80 -13.38
CA VAL A 6 9.59 12.12 -13.50
C VAL A 6 9.61 10.85 -12.65
N ASN A 7 10.51 9.94 -12.96
CA ASN A 7 10.71 8.68 -12.26
C ASN A 7 11.29 8.87 -10.86
N TYR A 8 11.59 7.80 -10.13
CA TYR A 8 12.21 7.85 -8.79
C TYR A 8 13.58 7.21 -8.75
N GLY A 9 14.29 7.44 -7.62
CA GLY A 9 15.60 6.89 -7.34
C GLY A 9 16.64 7.29 -8.40
N ALA A 10 17.42 6.35 -8.86
CA ALA A 10 18.46 6.59 -9.88
C ALA A 10 17.90 7.10 -11.23
N LEU A 11 16.62 6.88 -11.49
CA LEU A 11 15.94 7.27 -12.74
C LEU A 11 15.16 8.58 -12.61
N LYS A 12 15.33 9.35 -11.55
CA LYS A 12 14.58 10.56 -11.20
C LYS A 12 14.54 11.65 -12.28
N ASP A 13 15.49 11.64 -13.21
CA ASP A 13 15.57 12.64 -14.28
C ASP A 13 14.84 12.19 -15.57
N GLN A 14 14.36 10.94 -15.61
CA GLN A 14 13.58 10.43 -16.73
C GLN A 14 12.13 10.93 -16.65
N LYS A 15 11.65 11.56 -17.73
CA LYS A 15 10.24 11.97 -17.85
C LYS A 15 9.33 10.76 -17.96
N VAL A 16 8.22 10.80 -17.23
CA VAL A 16 7.18 9.76 -17.20
C VAL A 16 5.90 10.24 -17.86
N ALA A 17 5.45 11.44 -17.49
CA ALA A 17 4.20 12.04 -18.00
C ALA A 17 4.35 13.56 -18.06
N GLY A 18 3.40 14.21 -18.73
CA GLY A 18 3.27 15.66 -18.68
C GLY A 18 2.79 16.17 -17.33
N ALA A 19 2.76 17.48 -17.15
CA ALA A 19 2.37 18.12 -15.88
C ALA A 19 0.90 17.86 -15.49
N SER A 20 0.02 17.67 -16.47
CA SER A 20 -1.39 17.32 -16.22
C SER A 20 -1.61 15.84 -16.48
N VAL A 21 -1.83 15.05 -15.41
CA VAL A 21 -2.09 13.61 -15.51
C VAL A 21 -3.59 13.26 -15.57
N GLU A 22 -4.46 14.27 -15.52
CA GLU A 22 -5.91 14.07 -15.53
C GLU A 22 -6.46 13.76 -16.92
N ALA A 23 -5.79 14.23 -17.96
CA ALA A 23 -6.20 14.07 -19.37
C ALA A 23 -5.28 13.15 -20.15
N GLU A 24 -5.82 12.53 -21.21
CA GLU A 24 -5.03 11.73 -22.15
C GLU A 24 -4.08 12.62 -22.97
N PRO A 25 -2.90 12.11 -23.40
CA PRO A 25 -2.38 10.74 -23.15
C PRO A 25 -1.66 10.58 -21.81
N ASN A 26 -1.51 11.63 -21.04
CA ASN A 26 -0.74 11.62 -19.79
C ASN A 26 -1.37 10.71 -18.72
N ARG A 27 -2.70 10.63 -18.68
CA ARG A 27 -3.42 9.75 -17.74
C ARG A 27 -3.03 8.29 -17.95
N SER A 28 -3.11 7.80 -19.18
CA SER A 28 -2.72 6.43 -19.52
C SER A 28 -1.23 6.16 -19.25
N ALA A 29 -0.35 7.13 -19.53
CA ALA A 29 1.07 7.01 -19.23
C ALA A 29 1.33 6.94 -17.72
N SER A 30 0.65 7.75 -16.95
CA SER A 30 0.74 7.77 -15.48
C SER A 30 0.26 6.45 -14.87
N ILE A 31 -0.88 5.90 -15.32
CA ILE A 31 -1.38 4.60 -14.87
C ILE A 31 -0.34 3.50 -15.14
N LYS A 32 0.13 3.37 -16.39
CA LYS A 32 1.14 2.38 -16.76
C LYS A 32 2.41 2.49 -15.93
N PHE A 33 2.85 3.71 -15.64
CA PHE A 33 4.01 3.96 -14.81
C PHE A 33 3.77 3.47 -13.38
N ASN A 34 2.67 3.87 -12.75
CA ASN A 34 2.35 3.51 -11.38
C ASN A 34 2.18 1.99 -11.21
N GLU A 35 1.44 1.34 -12.11
CA GLU A 35 1.28 -0.13 -12.10
C GLU A 35 2.62 -0.84 -12.24
N ARG A 36 3.48 -0.38 -13.16
CA ARG A 36 4.83 -0.93 -13.33
C ARG A 36 5.65 -0.79 -12.05
N GLN A 37 5.61 0.36 -11.39
CA GLN A 37 6.35 0.59 -10.16
C GLN A 37 5.89 -0.34 -9.03
N MET A 38 4.58 -0.58 -8.89
CA MET A 38 4.07 -1.57 -7.95
C MET A 38 4.67 -2.95 -8.21
N ARG A 39 4.72 -3.39 -9.46
CA ARG A 39 5.22 -4.75 -9.81
C ARG A 39 6.73 -4.90 -9.60
N ILE A 40 7.53 -3.89 -9.94
CA ILE A 40 9.00 -3.98 -9.80
C ILE A 40 9.51 -3.83 -8.36
N GLN A 41 8.73 -3.18 -7.48
CA GLN A 41 9.09 -3.02 -6.07
C GLN A 41 8.63 -4.20 -5.20
N ALA A 42 7.87 -5.14 -5.74
CA ALA A 42 7.34 -6.29 -5.02
C ALA A 42 8.41 -7.39 -4.83
N ALA A 43 9.41 -7.10 -4.02
CA ALA A 43 10.55 -8.00 -3.77
C ALA A 43 10.47 -8.69 -2.38
N GLY A 44 9.35 -8.57 -1.67
CA GLY A 44 9.18 -9.15 -0.35
C GLY A 44 9.03 -10.69 -0.39
N LEU A 45 9.50 -11.35 0.67
CA LEU A 45 9.46 -12.80 0.85
C LEU A 45 8.72 -13.19 2.13
N GLU A 46 8.14 -14.39 2.11
CA GLU A 46 7.52 -15.02 3.29
C GLU A 46 8.51 -15.13 4.48
N PRO A 47 7.99 -15.21 5.72
CA PRO A 47 6.58 -15.25 6.10
C PRO A 47 5.87 -13.91 5.94
N TYR A 48 4.53 -13.96 5.94
CA TYR A 48 3.71 -12.74 5.94
C TYR A 48 3.46 -12.23 7.37
N PHE A 49 3.21 -10.93 7.50
CA PHE A 49 2.65 -10.37 8.72
C PHE A 49 1.22 -10.87 8.93
N ASP A 50 0.76 -10.86 10.18
CA ASP A 50 -0.62 -11.19 10.50
C ASP A 50 -1.61 -10.12 9.99
N ASP A 51 -2.89 -10.50 9.91
CA ASP A 51 -3.96 -9.64 9.39
C ASP A 51 -4.12 -8.33 10.19
N ARG A 52 -3.77 -8.34 11.49
CA ARG A 52 -3.81 -7.12 12.34
C ARG A 52 -2.79 -6.10 11.89
N ILE A 53 -1.57 -6.52 11.57
CA ILE A 53 -0.52 -5.62 11.07
C ILE A 53 -0.93 -5.08 9.72
N SER A 54 -1.41 -5.93 8.81
CA SER A 54 -1.87 -5.53 7.49
C SER A 54 -3.02 -4.51 7.56
N LYS A 55 -4.06 -4.81 8.33
CA LYS A 55 -5.21 -3.90 8.52
C LYS A 55 -4.79 -2.59 9.17
N MET A 56 -3.93 -2.65 10.21
CA MET A 56 -3.44 -1.47 10.91
C MET A 56 -2.61 -0.57 9.98
N ALA A 57 -1.74 -1.16 9.16
CA ALA A 57 -0.97 -0.42 8.16
C ALA A 57 -1.89 0.31 7.16
N MET A 58 -2.95 -0.34 6.69
CA MET A 58 -3.94 0.30 5.81
C MET A 58 -4.69 1.44 6.51
N VAL A 59 -5.11 1.26 7.77
CA VAL A 59 -5.81 2.31 8.55
C VAL A 59 -4.91 3.51 8.77
N ILE A 60 -3.65 3.30 9.16
CA ILE A 60 -2.65 4.37 9.31
C ILE A 60 -2.53 5.15 8.01
N ARG A 61 -2.38 4.42 6.87
CA ARG A 61 -2.24 5.08 5.57
C ARG A 61 -3.48 5.88 5.17
N LEU A 62 -4.66 5.32 5.36
CA LEU A 62 -5.93 6.02 5.10
C LEU A 62 -6.07 7.29 5.95
N ASN A 63 -5.67 7.23 7.21
CA ASN A 63 -5.66 8.42 8.09
C ASN A 63 -4.70 9.50 7.58
N GLN A 64 -3.50 9.12 7.11
CA GLN A 64 -2.56 10.05 6.49
C GLN A 64 -3.11 10.68 5.21
N MET A 65 -3.88 9.91 4.39
CA MET A 65 -4.58 10.44 3.21
C MET A 65 -5.63 11.48 3.62
N ALA A 66 -6.42 11.18 4.65
CA ALA A 66 -7.46 12.09 5.15
C ALA A 66 -6.88 13.44 5.64
N ALA A 67 -5.63 13.45 6.09
CA ALA A 67 -4.92 14.69 6.44
C ALA A 67 -4.53 15.56 5.23
N GLY A 68 -4.65 15.05 3.99
CA GLY A 68 -4.47 15.81 2.75
C GLY A 68 -3.02 16.03 2.28
N TYR A 69 -2.02 15.43 2.95
CA TYR A 69 -0.60 15.66 2.64
C TYR A 69 0.04 14.60 1.73
N THR A 70 -0.69 13.55 1.35
CA THR A 70 -0.12 12.42 0.62
C THR A 70 -0.07 12.59 -0.89
N GLY A 71 -0.86 13.49 -1.45
CA GLY A 71 -1.03 13.63 -2.89
C GLY A 71 -1.74 12.45 -3.57
N MET A 72 -2.32 11.53 -2.78
CA MET A 72 -3.06 10.38 -3.32
C MET A 72 -4.43 10.79 -3.83
N SER A 73 -4.91 10.03 -4.82
CA SER A 73 -6.23 10.23 -5.40
C SER A 73 -7.35 9.78 -4.46
N GLU A 74 -8.55 10.33 -4.66
CA GLU A 74 -9.78 9.86 -3.98
C GLU A 74 -10.04 8.37 -4.29
N ALA A 75 -9.73 7.92 -5.51
CA ALA A 75 -9.87 6.52 -5.90
C ALA A 75 -8.97 5.59 -5.05
N ALA A 76 -7.75 6.02 -4.74
CA ALA A 76 -6.86 5.31 -3.83
C ALA A 76 -7.46 5.22 -2.42
N ALA A 77 -7.89 6.36 -1.85
CA ALA A 77 -8.50 6.39 -0.52
C ALA A 77 -9.73 5.48 -0.43
N LYS A 78 -10.58 5.49 -1.46
CA LYS A 78 -11.75 4.61 -1.56
C LYS A 78 -11.36 3.14 -1.62
N ALA A 79 -10.35 2.77 -2.39
CA ALA A 79 -9.88 1.39 -2.47
C ALA A 79 -9.35 0.88 -1.12
N PHE A 80 -8.60 1.69 -0.37
CA PHE A 80 -8.18 1.37 1.00
C PHE A 80 -9.39 1.20 1.94
N GLN A 81 -10.34 2.14 1.89
CA GLN A 81 -11.55 2.10 2.71
C GLN A 81 -12.38 0.83 2.44
N GLU A 82 -12.56 0.45 1.18
CA GLU A 82 -13.29 -0.74 0.78
C GLU A 82 -12.67 -2.01 1.37
N TYR A 83 -11.33 -2.14 1.31
CA TYR A 83 -10.63 -3.29 1.88
C TYR A 83 -10.74 -3.32 3.41
N ILE A 84 -10.53 -2.18 4.08
CA ILE A 84 -10.63 -2.07 5.54
C ILE A 84 -12.04 -2.45 6.03
N ASN A 85 -13.07 -1.93 5.37
CA ASN A 85 -14.48 -2.15 5.77
C ASN A 85 -14.98 -3.57 5.53
N ASN A 86 -14.35 -4.30 4.60
CA ASN A 86 -14.70 -5.69 4.29
C ASN A 86 -13.74 -6.72 4.89
N ASP A 87 -12.85 -6.30 5.81
CA ASP A 87 -11.83 -7.16 6.44
C ASP A 87 -10.95 -7.91 5.41
N VAL A 88 -10.64 -7.27 4.28
CA VAL A 88 -9.72 -7.78 3.27
C VAL A 88 -8.31 -7.32 3.62
N CYS A 89 -7.44 -8.24 4.00
CA CYS A 89 -6.09 -7.95 4.46
C CYS A 89 -5.06 -8.38 3.43
N PRO A 90 -4.37 -7.46 2.73
CA PRO A 90 -3.26 -7.81 1.85
C PRO A 90 -2.19 -8.64 2.58
N LEU A 91 -1.68 -9.69 1.95
CA LEU A 91 -0.58 -10.47 2.49
C LEU A 91 0.72 -9.68 2.35
N ILE A 92 1.17 -9.04 3.43
CA ILE A 92 2.38 -8.22 3.44
C ILE A 92 3.56 -9.10 3.86
N PRO A 93 4.58 -9.31 2.98
CA PRO A 93 5.79 -10.04 3.34
C PRO A 93 6.54 -9.35 4.48
N SER A 94 7.10 -10.14 5.40
CA SER A 94 7.85 -9.63 6.53
C SER A 94 9.37 -9.53 6.29
N ARG A 95 9.85 -10.01 5.15
CA ARG A 95 11.25 -9.97 4.74
C ARG A 95 11.38 -9.21 3.42
N GLY A 96 12.52 -8.54 3.21
CA GLY A 96 12.82 -7.81 1.98
C GLY A 96 12.72 -6.29 2.11
N SER A 97 12.73 -5.76 3.35
CA SER A 97 12.88 -4.31 3.54
C SER A 97 14.24 -3.85 3.06
N GLU A 98 14.26 -2.78 2.31
CA GLU A 98 15.48 -2.12 1.83
C GLU A 98 16.04 -1.13 2.86
N GLY A 99 15.35 -0.93 3.99
CA GLY A 99 15.71 0.04 5.02
C GLY A 99 15.41 1.50 4.67
N ALA A 100 14.83 1.75 3.49
CA ALA A 100 14.40 3.07 3.03
C ALA A 100 12.87 3.06 2.87
N ASN A 101 12.14 3.56 3.85
CA ASN A 101 10.68 3.41 3.93
C ASN A 101 10.23 1.93 3.90
N ASP A 102 8.94 1.68 3.77
CA ASP A 102 8.37 0.34 3.65
C ASP A 102 8.19 -0.08 2.17
N LEU A 103 9.06 0.37 1.26
CA LEU A 103 8.89 0.27 -0.20
C LEU A 103 8.40 -1.09 -0.67
N SER A 104 9.18 -2.16 -0.42
CA SER A 104 8.82 -3.49 -0.90
C SER A 104 7.64 -4.11 -0.13
N MET A 105 7.41 -3.73 1.12
CA MET A 105 6.29 -4.22 1.92
C MET A 105 4.99 -3.54 1.53
N ALA A 106 4.97 -2.19 1.51
CA ALA A 106 3.79 -1.40 1.19
C ALA A 106 3.31 -1.62 -0.26
N THR A 107 4.23 -1.97 -1.16
CA THR A 107 3.89 -2.30 -2.54
C THR A 107 2.88 -3.45 -2.65
N HIS A 108 2.94 -4.44 -1.75
CA HIS A 108 2.01 -5.57 -1.76
C HIS A 108 0.58 -5.15 -1.39
N ILE A 109 0.43 -4.06 -0.62
CA ILE A 109 -0.88 -3.42 -0.45
C ILE A 109 -1.37 -2.88 -1.80
N GLY A 110 -0.52 -2.13 -2.51
CA GLY A 110 -0.85 -1.58 -3.82
C GLY A 110 -1.24 -2.66 -4.84
N LEU A 111 -0.47 -3.75 -4.92
CA LEU A 111 -0.78 -4.89 -5.79
C LEU A 111 -2.13 -5.54 -5.43
N ALA A 112 -2.41 -5.73 -4.14
CA ALA A 112 -3.70 -6.27 -3.70
C ALA A 112 -4.85 -5.35 -4.09
N LEU A 113 -4.72 -4.03 -3.93
CA LEU A 113 -5.71 -3.05 -4.37
C LEU A 113 -5.94 -3.08 -5.89
N MET A 114 -4.91 -3.38 -6.68
CA MET A 114 -5.01 -3.60 -8.14
C MET A 114 -5.63 -4.95 -8.49
N GLY A 115 -5.74 -5.89 -7.54
CA GLY A 115 -6.21 -7.24 -7.77
C GLY A 115 -5.12 -8.23 -8.22
N GLU A 116 -3.84 -7.88 -8.09
CA GLU A 116 -2.69 -8.64 -8.60
C GLU A 116 -1.90 -9.39 -7.51
N TRP A 117 -2.41 -9.45 -6.29
CA TRP A 117 -1.76 -10.12 -5.16
C TRP A 117 -2.75 -10.99 -4.38
N ASP A 118 -2.25 -11.75 -3.42
CA ASP A 118 -3.08 -12.52 -2.51
C ASP A 118 -3.47 -11.69 -1.27
N VAL A 119 -4.63 -12.00 -0.72
CA VAL A 119 -5.15 -11.40 0.50
C VAL A 119 -5.60 -12.49 1.48
N SER A 120 -5.63 -12.16 2.75
CA SER A 120 -6.39 -12.89 3.76
C SER A 120 -7.83 -12.35 3.76
N TYR A 121 -8.78 -13.22 3.52
CA TYR A 121 -10.21 -12.90 3.55
C TYR A 121 -10.97 -14.06 4.17
N GLN A 122 -11.79 -13.79 5.19
CA GLN A 122 -12.53 -14.81 5.96
C GLN A 122 -11.62 -15.95 6.47
N GLY A 123 -10.41 -15.60 6.91
CA GLY A 123 -9.42 -16.55 7.44
C GLY A 123 -8.75 -17.45 6.38
N LYS A 124 -8.88 -17.12 5.09
CA LYS A 124 -8.29 -17.87 3.98
C LYS A 124 -7.40 -16.97 3.13
N ARG A 125 -6.32 -17.56 2.60
CA ARG A 125 -5.51 -16.94 1.56
C ARG A 125 -6.22 -17.12 0.21
N VAL A 126 -6.56 -16.03 -0.44
CA VAL A 126 -7.26 -16.01 -1.73
C VAL A 126 -6.70 -14.91 -2.63
N PRO A 127 -6.77 -15.05 -3.97
CA PRO A 127 -6.39 -13.98 -4.89
C PRO A 127 -7.28 -12.74 -4.69
N ALA A 128 -6.68 -11.57 -4.60
CA ALA A 128 -7.41 -10.30 -4.44
C ALA A 128 -8.44 -10.07 -5.56
N ALA A 129 -8.13 -10.47 -6.79
CA ALA A 129 -9.07 -10.39 -7.91
C ALA A 129 -10.38 -11.16 -7.66
N GLN A 130 -10.32 -12.32 -6.99
CA GLN A 130 -11.49 -13.11 -6.64
C GLN A 130 -12.35 -12.37 -5.62
N VAL A 131 -11.74 -11.86 -4.54
CA VAL A 131 -12.45 -11.11 -3.48
C VAL A 131 -13.09 -9.84 -4.03
N ARG A 132 -12.37 -9.11 -4.88
CA ARG A 132 -12.90 -7.91 -5.54
C ARG A 132 -14.15 -8.22 -6.36
N LYS A 133 -14.15 -9.33 -7.11
CA LYS A 133 -15.31 -9.78 -7.89
C LYS A 133 -16.48 -10.17 -6.98
N GLU A 134 -16.23 -10.92 -5.92
CA GLU A 134 -17.22 -11.34 -4.94
C GLU A 134 -17.90 -10.15 -4.27
N LEU A 135 -17.12 -9.19 -3.81
CA LEU A 135 -17.58 -7.97 -3.14
C LEU A 135 -18.03 -6.87 -4.10
N LYS A 136 -17.94 -7.08 -5.41
CA LYS A 136 -18.27 -6.10 -6.47
C LYS A 136 -17.55 -4.77 -6.30
N LEU A 137 -16.29 -4.80 -5.83
CA LEU A 137 -15.47 -3.61 -5.67
C LEU A 137 -15.06 -3.05 -7.03
N GLN A 138 -14.98 -1.72 -7.10
CA GLN A 138 -14.58 -1.03 -8.33
C GLN A 138 -13.12 -1.33 -8.71
N PRO A 139 -12.79 -1.46 -10.00
CA PRO A 139 -11.39 -1.56 -10.43
C PRO A 139 -10.59 -0.35 -9.96
N TYR A 140 -9.41 -0.61 -9.38
CA TYR A 140 -8.48 0.44 -9.00
C TYR A 140 -7.24 0.40 -9.89
N HIS A 141 -6.96 1.53 -10.52
CA HIS A 141 -5.76 1.75 -11.32
C HIS A 141 -5.02 2.97 -10.75
N PRO A 142 -3.86 2.78 -10.13
CA PRO A 142 -3.12 3.89 -9.52
C PRO A 142 -2.67 4.88 -10.59
N PHE A 143 -2.84 6.18 -10.33
CA PHE A 143 -2.38 7.24 -11.21
C PHE A 143 -1.86 8.45 -10.41
N GLY A 144 -1.26 9.40 -11.08
CA GLY A 144 -0.74 10.59 -10.42
C GLY A 144 0.32 10.24 -9.38
N MET A 145 0.11 10.66 -8.16
CA MET A 145 0.99 10.42 -7.02
C MET A 145 0.69 9.11 -6.26
N ASP A 146 -0.30 8.31 -6.68
CA ASP A 146 -0.73 7.12 -5.96
C ASP A 146 0.42 6.15 -5.73
N GLY A 147 1.20 5.87 -6.77
CA GLY A 147 2.31 4.92 -6.70
C GLY A 147 3.31 5.28 -5.63
N ILE A 148 3.97 6.44 -5.78
CA ILE A 148 4.98 6.87 -4.82
C ILE A 148 4.41 7.00 -3.40
N SER A 149 3.17 7.43 -3.28
CA SER A 149 2.51 7.61 -1.98
C SER A 149 2.15 6.28 -1.31
N ILE A 150 1.79 5.24 -2.08
CA ILE A 150 1.59 3.89 -1.52
C ILE A 150 2.93 3.29 -1.09
N LEU A 151 3.99 3.47 -1.86
CA LEU A 151 5.29 2.84 -1.61
C LEU A 151 6.11 3.56 -0.52
N SER A 152 6.22 4.87 -0.63
CA SER A 152 7.19 5.68 0.13
C SER A 152 6.57 6.23 1.42
N ASN A 153 6.41 5.36 2.39
CA ASN A 153 5.88 5.68 3.72
C ASN A 153 6.36 4.64 4.74
N SER A 154 5.94 4.78 6.01
CA SER A 154 6.34 3.91 7.14
C SER A 154 5.15 3.21 7.79
N ASN A 155 4.03 3.07 7.09
CA ASN A 155 2.78 2.56 7.67
C ASN A 155 2.89 1.13 8.20
N VAL A 156 3.68 0.26 7.57
CA VAL A 156 3.91 -1.11 8.02
C VAL A 156 4.81 -1.13 9.26
N ALA A 157 5.89 -0.34 9.25
CA ALA A 157 6.77 -0.17 10.40
C ALA A 157 6.04 0.46 11.60
N GLU A 158 5.17 1.44 11.37
CA GLU A 158 4.31 2.06 12.38
C GLU A 158 3.35 1.02 12.99
N ALA A 159 2.70 0.20 12.15
CA ALA A 159 1.81 -0.87 12.62
C ALA A 159 2.54 -1.89 13.51
N GLN A 160 3.76 -2.30 13.13
CA GLN A 160 4.61 -3.18 13.94
C GLN A 160 4.99 -2.51 15.26
N SER A 161 5.35 -1.22 15.24
CA SER A 161 5.73 -0.46 16.43
C SER A 161 4.57 -0.36 17.42
N ILE A 162 3.35 -0.09 16.94
CA ILE A 162 2.13 -0.08 17.77
C ILE A 162 1.92 -1.46 18.44
N ALA A 163 2.05 -2.54 17.68
CA ALA A 163 1.90 -3.89 18.22
C ALA A 163 2.98 -4.22 19.26
N ALA A 164 4.22 -3.78 19.05
CA ALA A 164 5.32 -3.96 20.00
C ALA A 164 5.10 -3.18 21.29
N VAL A 165 4.69 -1.91 21.19
CA VAL A 165 4.37 -1.07 22.37
C VAL A 165 3.25 -1.69 23.19
N LYS A 166 2.17 -2.16 22.56
CA LYS A 166 1.07 -2.84 23.26
C LYS A 166 1.51 -4.10 23.99
N LYS A 167 2.43 -4.87 23.42
CA LYS A 167 3.02 -6.02 24.12
C LYS A 167 3.87 -5.59 25.32
N ALA A 168 4.68 -4.54 25.16
CA ALA A 168 5.51 -4.01 26.25
C ALA A 168 4.65 -3.49 27.41
N GLU A 169 3.60 -2.72 27.13
CA GLU A 169 2.62 -2.26 28.12
C GLU A 169 2.01 -3.43 28.90
N HIS A 170 1.61 -4.49 28.20
CA HIS A 170 1.05 -5.69 28.83
C HIS A 170 2.06 -6.39 29.76
N TYR A 171 3.30 -6.57 29.33
CA TYR A 171 4.35 -7.18 30.16
C TYR A 171 4.71 -6.32 31.38
N LEU A 172 4.77 -5.00 31.21
CA LEU A 172 5.00 -4.08 32.34
C LEU A 172 3.87 -4.17 33.40
N ALA A 173 2.61 -4.27 32.92
CA ALA A 173 1.47 -4.42 33.80
C ALA A 173 1.45 -5.76 34.58
N LEU A 174 2.10 -6.79 34.04
CA LEU A 174 2.23 -8.10 34.69
C LEU A 174 3.48 -8.21 35.58
N SER A 175 4.43 -7.27 35.47
CA SER A 175 5.65 -7.28 36.27
C SER A 175 5.32 -6.88 37.70
N PRO A 176 5.65 -7.72 38.71
CA PRO A 176 5.57 -7.29 40.10
C PRO A 176 6.59 -6.17 40.32
N VAL A 177 6.13 -5.02 40.77
CA VAL A 177 6.98 -3.90 41.19
C VAL A 177 7.56 -4.19 42.54
#